data_4cdbf9d25558d2ea0d3e4e7cf5ccaad9
#
_entry.id   4cdbf9d25558d2ea0d3e4e7cf5ccaad9
#
_cell.length_a   1.000
_cell.length_b   1.000
_cell.length_c   1.000
_cell.angle_alpha   90.00
_cell.angle_beta   90.00
_cell.angle_gamma   90.00
#
_symmetry.space_group_name_H-M   'P 1'
#
loop_
_entity.id
_entity.type
_entity.pdbx_description
1 polymer ?
#
loop_
_entity_poly.entity_id
_entity_poly.type
_entity_poly.pdbx_seq_one_letter_code
_entity_poly.pdbx_strand_id
1 'polypeptide(L)'
;KIGCDTIVAFEPENLFYMTGFWGEAIGLLEKNGKTTIISPELEVGRAKSESSECQVITSERGQGLIAELVKKIKNKKVCTDCQNYQTMQSLKKSVPKIKHSTAPFYDARIVKDAQEITILKQASKIIDDMFKLCTKKIKKGQRESELQAILMSYAIEHEMFDTGYRSTLN
;
A
#
# COMPACT_ATOMS: atom_id res chain seq x y z
N LYS A 1 -2.62 13.47 18.72
CA LYS A 1 -2.15 12.26 19.46
C LYS A 1 -2.99 11.07 18.98
N ILE A 2 -2.38 10.11 18.30
CA ILE A 2 -3.07 9.00 17.62
C ILE A 2 -3.74 8.02 18.62
N GLY A 3 -3.36 8.05 19.90
CA GLY A 3 -3.99 7.23 20.95
C GLY A 3 -3.76 5.71 20.82
N CYS A 4 -2.83 5.27 19.96
CA CYS A 4 -2.44 3.89 19.75
C CYS A 4 -0.95 3.69 20.05
N ASP A 5 -0.59 2.47 20.44
CA ASP A 5 0.80 2.09 20.68
C ASP A 5 1.44 1.45 19.44
N THR A 6 0.60 0.99 18.52
CA THR A 6 1.00 0.36 17.26
C THR A 6 0.01 0.71 16.16
N ILE A 7 0.53 1.01 14.98
CA ILE A 7 -0.24 1.15 13.74
C ILE A 7 0.00 -0.11 12.90
N VAL A 8 -1.07 -0.65 12.33
CA VAL A 8 -1.01 -1.86 11.48
C VAL A 8 -1.62 -1.54 10.12
N ALA A 9 -0.82 -1.66 9.07
CA ALA A 9 -1.20 -1.43 7.69
C ALA A 9 -1.52 -2.75 6.98
N PHE A 10 -2.73 -2.84 6.42
CA PHE A 10 -3.19 -3.90 5.52
C PHE A 10 -3.30 -3.40 4.08
N GLU A 11 -3.67 -2.11 3.90
CA GLU A 11 -3.81 -1.53 2.57
C GLU A 11 -2.43 -1.32 1.93
N PRO A 12 -2.25 -1.75 0.64
CA PRO A 12 -0.95 -1.71 -0.02
C PRO A 12 -0.30 -0.32 -0.04
N GLU A 13 -1.10 0.73 -0.23
CA GLU A 13 -0.62 2.11 -0.27
C GLU A 13 -0.08 2.56 1.08
N ASN A 14 -0.73 2.14 2.17
CA ASN A 14 -0.30 2.47 3.52
C ASN A 14 0.92 1.64 3.94
N LEU A 15 0.96 0.37 3.54
CA LEU A 15 2.13 -0.49 3.70
C LEU A 15 3.34 0.11 2.98
N PHE A 16 3.19 0.48 1.71
CA PHE A 16 4.26 1.09 0.91
C PHE A 16 4.75 2.40 1.53
N TYR A 17 3.83 3.30 1.90
CA TYR A 17 4.19 4.58 2.52
C TYR A 17 4.99 4.39 3.82
N MET A 18 4.67 3.35 4.59
CA MET A 18 5.30 3.08 5.88
C MET A 18 6.64 2.35 5.74
N THR A 19 6.85 1.56 4.68
CA THR A 19 7.96 0.59 4.59
C THR A 19 8.79 0.67 3.31
N GLY A 20 8.27 1.30 2.25
CA GLY A 20 8.83 1.24 0.89
C GLY A 20 8.52 -0.04 0.14
N PHE A 21 7.91 -1.05 0.78
CA PHE A 21 7.60 -2.34 0.17
C PHE A 21 6.18 -2.37 -0.40
N TRP A 22 6.06 -2.76 -1.68
CA TRP A 22 4.80 -3.00 -2.37
C TRP A 22 4.62 -4.49 -2.66
N GLY A 23 3.78 -5.16 -1.90
CA GLY A 23 3.52 -6.59 -2.06
C GLY A 23 2.55 -7.15 -1.03
N GLU A 24 2.38 -8.47 -1.03
CA GLU A 24 1.53 -9.14 -0.04
C GLU A 24 2.23 -9.19 1.32
N ALA A 25 1.82 -8.31 2.23
CA ALA A 25 2.34 -8.28 3.58
C ALA A 25 1.44 -7.48 4.52
N ILE A 26 1.75 -7.53 5.82
CA ILE A 26 1.18 -6.68 6.85
C ILE A 26 2.30 -5.86 7.47
N GLY A 27 2.13 -4.55 7.49
CA GLY A 27 3.09 -3.63 8.11
C GLY A 27 2.72 -3.28 9.54
N LEU A 28 3.70 -3.18 10.41
CA LEU A 28 3.54 -2.70 11.79
C LEU A 28 4.51 -1.56 12.04
N LEU A 29 4.01 -0.48 12.62
CA LEU A 29 4.82 0.61 13.17
C LEU A 29 4.52 0.76 14.66
N GLU A 30 5.53 0.56 15.47
CA GLU A 30 5.44 0.72 16.92
C GLU A 30 5.77 2.16 17.35
N LYS A 31 5.27 2.56 18.51
CA LYS A 31 5.48 3.91 19.07
C LYS A 31 6.97 4.29 19.23
N ASN A 32 7.87 3.33 19.39
CA ASN A 32 9.32 3.53 19.46
C ASN A 32 9.99 3.71 18.08
N GLY A 33 9.21 3.75 16.99
CA GLY A 33 9.70 3.87 15.62
C GLY A 33 10.07 2.54 14.95
N LYS A 34 10.03 1.42 15.68
CA LYS A 34 10.34 0.12 15.09
C LYS A 34 9.29 -0.27 14.06
N THR A 35 9.76 -0.54 12.84
CA THR A 35 8.91 -1.00 11.73
C THR A 35 9.14 -2.50 11.47
N THR A 36 8.07 -3.24 11.28
CA THR A 36 8.09 -4.68 10.99
C THR A 36 7.17 -4.99 9.82
N ILE A 37 7.63 -5.83 8.90
CA ILE A 37 6.85 -6.40 7.81
C ILE A 37 6.62 -7.89 8.11
N ILE A 38 5.38 -8.35 8.12
CA ILE A 38 5.03 -9.77 8.15
C ILE A 38 4.64 -10.16 6.73
N SER A 39 5.38 -11.06 6.12
CA SER A 39 5.30 -11.38 4.70
C SER A 39 5.29 -12.88 4.47
N PRO A 40 4.57 -13.40 3.46
CA PRO A 40 4.70 -14.79 3.03
C PRO A 40 6.11 -15.04 2.49
N GLU A 41 6.55 -16.28 2.57
CA GLU A 41 7.90 -16.70 2.19
C GLU A 41 8.30 -16.23 0.78
N LEU A 42 7.36 -16.30 -0.17
CA LEU A 42 7.57 -15.88 -1.55
C LEU A 42 7.99 -14.41 -1.69
N GLU A 43 7.51 -13.53 -0.82
CA GLU A 43 7.75 -12.08 -0.85
C GLU A 43 8.92 -11.63 0.02
N VAL A 44 9.45 -12.50 0.89
CA VAL A 44 10.48 -12.13 1.89
C VAL A 44 11.74 -11.55 1.25
N GLY A 45 12.19 -12.12 0.13
CA GLY A 45 13.37 -11.62 -0.60
C GLY A 45 13.17 -10.17 -1.07
N ARG A 46 12.03 -9.90 -1.70
CA ARG A 46 11.66 -8.56 -2.15
C ARG A 46 11.45 -7.61 -0.96
N ALA A 47 10.71 -8.04 0.04
CA ALA A 47 10.48 -7.23 1.24
C ALA A 47 11.77 -6.77 1.90
N LYS A 48 12.80 -7.64 1.95
CA LYS A 48 14.13 -7.29 2.49
C LYS A 48 14.91 -6.33 1.60
N SER A 49 14.81 -6.44 0.28
CA SER A 49 15.57 -5.61 -0.66
C SER A 49 14.92 -4.24 -0.91
N GLU A 50 13.59 -4.16 -0.86
CA GLU A 50 12.83 -2.96 -1.20
C GLU A 50 12.51 -2.09 0.03
N SER A 51 12.41 -2.69 1.24
CA SER A 51 12.06 -1.93 2.45
C SER A 51 13.27 -1.26 3.10
N SER A 52 13.02 -0.09 3.69
CA SER A 52 14.02 0.68 4.44
C SER A 52 13.88 0.42 5.94
N GLU A 53 14.97 -0.01 6.59
CA GLU A 53 15.07 -0.16 8.06
C GLU A 53 13.95 -0.98 8.72
N CYS A 54 13.38 -1.95 7.98
CA CYS A 54 12.30 -2.80 8.46
C CYS A 54 12.80 -4.17 8.91
N GLN A 55 12.26 -4.67 10.02
CA GLN A 55 12.38 -6.08 10.36
C GLN A 55 11.39 -6.89 9.51
N VAL A 56 11.88 -7.85 8.71
CA VAL A 56 11.01 -8.74 7.92
C VAL A 56 10.85 -10.07 8.65
N ILE A 57 9.61 -10.49 8.84
CA ILE A 57 9.21 -11.77 9.46
C ILE A 57 8.50 -12.61 8.42
N THR A 58 8.95 -13.84 8.25
CA THR A 58 8.33 -14.83 7.36
C THR A 58 7.12 -15.47 8.03
N SER A 59 6.06 -15.70 7.26
CA SER A 59 4.87 -16.40 7.69
C SER A 59 4.24 -17.18 6.54
N GLU A 60 3.35 -18.10 6.86
CA GLU A 60 2.45 -18.70 5.88
C GLU A 60 1.42 -17.65 5.39
N ARG A 61 0.95 -17.83 4.15
CA ARG A 61 -0.07 -16.96 3.54
C ARG A 61 -1.39 -16.99 4.31
N GLY A 62 -2.19 -15.96 4.13
CA GLY A 62 -3.55 -15.88 4.65
C GLY A 62 -3.60 -15.87 6.18
N GLN A 63 -4.11 -16.92 6.77
CA GLN A 63 -4.29 -17.02 8.24
C GLN A 63 -2.97 -17.03 9.01
N GLY A 64 -1.88 -17.48 8.39
CA GLY A 64 -0.55 -17.43 8.99
C GLY A 64 -0.10 -15.99 9.27
N LEU A 65 -0.28 -15.07 8.31
CA LEU A 65 0.02 -13.65 8.49
C LEU A 65 -0.74 -13.05 9.67
N ILE A 66 -2.03 -13.40 9.81
CA ILE A 66 -2.87 -12.93 10.92
C ILE A 66 -2.40 -13.52 12.27
N ALA A 67 -2.02 -14.79 12.29
CA ALA A 67 -1.52 -15.43 13.51
C ALA A 67 -0.22 -14.78 14.00
N GLU A 68 0.73 -14.50 13.09
CA GLU A 68 1.96 -13.78 13.42
C GLU A 68 1.69 -12.34 13.87
N LEU A 69 0.77 -11.65 13.20
CA LEU A 69 0.34 -10.31 13.62
C LEU A 69 -0.19 -10.33 15.05
N VAL A 70 -1.11 -11.25 15.39
CA VAL A 70 -1.71 -11.36 16.73
C VAL A 70 -0.64 -11.57 17.80
N LYS A 71 0.37 -12.41 17.57
CA LYS A 71 1.50 -12.60 18.50
C LYS A 71 2.20 -11.28 18.85
N LYS A 72 2.33 -10.38 17.86
CA LYS A 72 3.01 -9.09 18.02
C LYS A 72 2.19 -8.02 18.72
N ILE A 73 0.86 -8.05 18.58
CA ILE A 73 -0.01 -6.95 19.00
C ILE A 73 -0.99 -7.28 20.13
N LYS A 74 -1.01 -8.52 20.63
CA LYS A 74 -2.02 -9.06 21.58
C LYS A 74 -2.36 -8.14 22.75
N ASN A 75 -1.37 -7.46 23.32
CA ASN A 75 -1.55 -6.61 24.51
C ASN A 75 -1.43 -5.10 24.21
N LYS A 76 -1.41 -4.72 22.94
CA LYS A 76 -1.21 -3.32 22.52
C LYS A 76 -2.53 -2.64 22.18
N LYS A 77 -2.53 -1.30 22.26
CA LYS A 77 -3.59 -0.48 21.65
C LYS A 77 -3.24 -0.29 20.18
N VAL A 78 -4.07 -0.79 19.29
CA VAL A 78 -3.78 -0.88 17.86
C VAL A 78 -4.75 -0.06 17.05
N CYS A 79 -4.23 0.73 16.11
CA CYS A 79 -4.99 1.31 15.01
C CYS A 79 -4.65 0.55 13.72
N THR A 80 -5.66 0.24 12.92
CA THR A 80 -5.47 -0.45 11.64
C THR A 80 -6.42 0.08 10.57
N ASP A 81 -5.99 0.01 9.32
CA ASP A 81 -6.76 0.30 8.13
C ASP A 81 -7.48 -0.94 7.55
N CYS A 82 -7.42 -2.09 8.23
CA CYS A 82 -8.03 -3.33 7.76
C CYS A 82 -9.51 -3.15 7.43
N GLN A 83 -9.87 -3.26 6.14
CA GLN A 83 -11.25 -3.12 5.65
C GLN A 83 -12.01 -4.44 5.62
N ASN A 84 -11.31 -5.58 5.64
CA ASN A 84 -11.96 -6.88 5.60
C ASN A 84 -12.69 -7.16 6.91
N TYR A 85 -14.02 -7.28 6.83
CA TYR A 85 -14.89 -7.47 8.00
C TYR A 85 -14.54 -8.73 8.80
N GLN A 86 -14.34 -9.86 8.12
CA GLN A 86 -14.05 -11.15 8.77
C GLN A 86 -12.71 -11.10 9.51
N THR A 87 -11.69 -10.54 8.87
CA THR A 87 -10.36 -10.32 9.47
C THR A 87 -10.47 -9.41 10.70
N MET A 88 -11.20 -8.30 10.60
CA MET A 88 -11.41 -7.40 11.74
C MET A 88 -12.14 -8.05 12.90
N GLN A 89 -13.17 -8.88 12.64
CA GLN A 89 -13.86 -9.62 13.68
C GLN A 89 -12.95 -10.64 14.38
N SER A 90 -12.13 -11.35 13.62
CA SER A 90 -11.13 -12.27 14.16
C SER A 90 -10.09 -11.54 15.02
N LEU A 91 -9.56 -10.43 14.52
CA LEU A 91 -8.60 -9.60 15.26
C LEU A 91 -9.19 -9.05 16.56
N LYS A 92 -10.43 -8.56 16.57
CA LYS A 92 -11.10 -8.04 17.78
C LYS A 92 -11.23 -9.09 18.86
N LYS A 93 -11.48 -10.37 18.51
CA LYS A 93 -11.52 -11.46 19.49
C LYS A 93 -10.18 -11.69 20.18
N SER A 94 -9.07 -11.58 19.43
CA SER A 94 -7.72 -11.84 19.94
C SER A 94 -7.05 -10.61 20.53
N VAL A 95 -7.42 -9.42 20.06
CA VAL A 95 -6.83 -8.11 20.41
C VAL A 95 -7.96 -7.11 20.71
N PRO A 96 -8.56 -7.17 21.91
CA PRO A 96 -9.75 -6.35 22.23
C PRO A 96 -9.54 -4.83 22.10
N LYS A 97 -8.28 -4.36 22.19
CA LYS A 97 -7.91 -2.94 22.06
C LYS A 97 -7.58 -2.51 20.63
N ILE A 98 -7.90 -3.35 19.62
CA ILE A 98 -7.76 -2.96 18.21
C ILE A 98 -8.96 -2.13 17.75
N LYS A 99 -8.71 -1.09 16.99
CA LYS A 99 -9.75 -0.29 16.35
C LYS A 99 -9.41 -0.04 14.88
N HIS A 100 -10.42 -0.03 14.02
CA HIS A 100 -10.28 0.47 12.66
C HIS A 100 -10.12 2.00 12.72
N SER A 101 -9.09 2.52 12.05
CA SER A 101 -8.87 3.95 11.89
C SER A 101 -7.87 4.20 10.76
N THR A 102 -8.30 4.93 9.77
CA THR A 102 -7.45 5.40 8.65
C THR A 102 -6.76 6.73 8.96
N ALA A 103 -7.18 7.42 10.02
CA ALA A 103 -6.66 8.74 10.39
C ALA A 103 -5.12 8.80 10.51
N PRO A 104 -4.43 7.84 11.16
CA PRO A 104 -2.97 7.90 11.26
C PRO A 104 -2.27 7.92 9.90
N PHE A 105 -2.79 7.17 8.94
CA PHE A 105 -2.23 7.09 7.58
C PHE A 105 -2.56 8.34 6.77
N TYR A 106 -3.78 8.84 6.92
CA TYR A 106 -4.20 10.09 6.26
C TYR A 106 -3.39 11.27 6.75
N ASP A 107 -3.29 11.45 8.07
CA ASP A 107 -2.56 12.56 8.70
C ASP A 107 -1.08 12.56 8.29
N ALA A 108 -0.46 11.38 8.20
CA ALA A 108 0.93 11.25 7.77
C ALA A 108 1.16 11.67 6.30
N ARG A 109 0.16 11.46 5.43
CA ARG A 109 0.27 11.69 3.98
C ARG A 109 -0.31 13.02 3.50
N ILE A 110 -1.04 13.77 4.36
CA ILE A 110 -1.71 15.00 3.93
C ILE A 110 -0.72 16.12 3.60
N VAL A 111 0.34 16.24 4.40
CA VAL A 111 1.42 17.21 4.17
C VAL A 111 2.59 16.49 3.50
N LYS A 112 2.93 16.89 2.27
CA LYS A 112 3.98 16.29 1.45
C LYS A 112 5.32 16.94 1.76
N ASP A 113 6.36 16.14 1.85
CA ASP A 113 7.72 16.65 1.92
C ASP A 113 8.27 17.05 0.53
N ALA A 114 9.51 17.52 0.47
CA ALA A 114 10.12 18.01 -0.77
C ALA A 114 10.38 16.88 -1.79
N GLN A 115 10.67 15.66 -1.32
CA GLN A 115 10.89 14.51 -2.21
C GLN A 115 9.56 14.01 -2.78
N GLU A 116 8.54 13.89 -1.94
CA GLU A 116 7.18 13.54 -2.37
C GLU A 116 6.63 14.54 -3.39
N ILE A 117 6.84 15.85 -3.17
CA ILE A 117 6.44 16.87 -4.14
C ILE A 117 7.16 16.69 -5.47
N THR A 118 8.44 16.34 -5.45
CA THR A 118 9.22 16.10 -6.68
C THR A 118 8.66 14.90 -7.46
N ILE A 119 8.39 13.79 -6.77
CA ILE A 119 7.81 12.59 -7.38
C ILE A 119 6.41 12.88 -7.94
N LEU A 120 5.57 13.60 -7.19
CA LEU A 120 4.23 14.00 -7.65
C LEU A 120 4.27 14.89 -8.91
N LYS A 121 5.23 15.81 -9.00
CA LYS A 121 5.43 16.62 -10.22
C LYS A 121 5.85 15.78 -11.41
N GLN A 122 6.74 14.80 -11.22
CA GLN A 122 7.14 13.86 -12.28
C GLN A 122 5.94 13.02 -12.75
N ALA A 123 5.19 12.45 -11.82
CA ALA A 123 3.98 11.68 -12.13
C ALA A 123 2.94 12.53 -12.87
N SER A 124 2.70 13.76 -12.43
CA SER A 124 1.78 14.68 -13.11
C SER A 124 2.23 14.98 -14.54
N LYS A 125 3.53 15.17 -14.79
CA LYS A 125 4.05 15.36 -16.13
C LYS A 125 3.80 14.16 -17.04
N ILE A 126 4.00 12.96 -16.55
CA ILE A 126 3.71 11.73 -17.33
C ILE A 126 2.22 11.68 -17.70
N ILE A 127 1.33 11.98 -16.76
CA ILE A 127 -0.11 12.05 -17.02
C ILE A 127 -0.45 13.09 -18.08
N ASP A 128 0.13 14.30 -18.00
CA ASP A 128 -0.06 15.34 -19.01
C ASP A 128 0.40 14.87 -20.40
N ASP A 129 1.50 14.17 -20.49
CA ASP A 129 2.02 13.65 -21.75
C ASP A 129 1.15 12.48 -22.28
N MET A 130 0.57 11.66 -21.39
CA MET A 130 -0.46 10.67 -21.76
C MET A 130 -1.72 11.33 -22.33
N PHE A 131 -2.21 12.44 -21.76
CA PHE A 131 -3.33 13.21 -22.33
C PHE A 131 -3.01 13.75 -23.71
N LYS A 132 -1.80 14.31 -23.93
CA LYS A 132 -1.35 14.78 -25.25
C LYS A 132 -1.25 13.62 -26.24
N LEU A 133 -0.79 12.44 -25.81
CA LEU A 133 -0.76 11.24 -26.63
C LEU A 133 -2.17 10.78 -27.00
N CYS A 134 -3.08 10.78 -26.05
CA CYS A 134 -4.49 10.44 -26.26
C CYS A 134 -5.11 11.33 -27.35
N THR A 135 -4.98 12.65 -27.24
CA THR A 135 -5.53 13.60 -28.23
C THR A 135 -4.97 13.41 -29.64
N LYS A 136 -3.72 12.95 -29.76
CA LYS A 136 -3.09 12.65 -31.06
C LYS A 136 -3.50 11.31 -31.65
N LYS A 137 -3.86 10.33 -30.81
CA LYS A 137 -4.09 8.96 -31.23
C LYS A 137 -5.56 8.59 -31.38
N ILE A 138 -6.46 9.35 -30.75
CA ILE A 138 -7.90 9.11 -30.84
C ILE A 138 -8.43 9.31 -32.25
N LYS A 139 -9.23 8.35 -32.74
CA LYS A 139 -9.84 8.37 -34.07
C LYS A 139 -11.30 7.93 -34.01
N LYS A 140 -12.12 8.47 -34.90
CA LYS A 140 -13.52 8.04 -35.04
C LYS A 140 -13.59 6.54 -35.38
N GLY A 141 -14.39 5.79 -34.62
CA GLY A 141 -14.55 4.34 -34.77
C GLY A 141 -13.50 3.49 -34.06
N GLN A 142 -12.52 4.10 -33.39
CA GLN A 142 -11.57 3.41 -32.56
C GLN A 142 -12.26 2.85 -31.30
N ARG A 143 -11.89 1.65 -30.88
CA ARG A 143 -12.35 1.07 -29.63
C ARG A 143 -11.62 1.71 -28.45
N GLU A 144 -12.32 1.86 -27.33
CA GLU A 144 -11.72 2.35 -26.08
C GLU A 144 -10.52 1.50 -25.63
N SER A 145 -10.62 0.17 -25.77
CA SER A 145 -9.53 -0.76 -25.44
C SER A 145 -8.25 -0.53 -26.25
N GLU A 146 -8.36 -0.10 -27.50
CA GLU A 146 -7.19 0.22 -28.34
C GLU A 146 -6.47 1.48 -27.83
N LEU A 147 -7.25 2.48 -27.45
CA LEU A 147 -6.69 3.70 -26.86
C LEU A 147 -6.06 3.40 -25.49
N GLN A 148 -6.73 2.59 -24.68
CA GLN A 148 -6.21 2.15 -23.38
C GLN A 148 -4.89 1.39 -23.54
N ALA A 149 -4.77 0.47 -24.50
CA ALA A 149 -3.51 -0.24 -24.76
C ALA A 149 -2.34 0.70 -25.08
N ILE A 150 -2.60 1.77 -25.85
CA ILE A 150 -1.60 2.80 -26.16
C ILE A 150 -1.16 3.53 -24.89
N LEU A 151 -2.11 3.94 -24.05
CA LEU A 151 -1.82 4.67 -22.82
C LEU A 151 -1.10 3.78 -21.78
N MET A 152 -1.48 2.51 -21.68
CA MET A 152 -0.81 1.54 -20.81
C MET A 152 0.62 1.27 -21.25
N SER A 153 0.87 1.09 -22.57
CA SER A 153 2.25 0.96 -23.07
C SER A 153 3.09 2.16 -22.67
N TYR A 154 2.56 3.37 -22.88
CA TYR A 154 3.26 4.59 -22.50
C TYR A 154 3.56 4.65 -20.99
N ALA A 155 2.59 4.28 -20.15
CA ALA A 155 2.78 4.25 -18.70
C ALA A 155 3.88 3.26 -18.28
N ILE A 156 3.89 2.05 -18.86
CA ILE A 156 4.90 1.01 -18.60
C ILE A 156 6.29 1.47 -19.05
N GLU A 157 6.41 2.09 -20.24
CA GLU A 157 7.67 2.63 -20.77
C GLU A 157 8.26 3.72 -19.86
N HIS A 158 7.42 4.39 -19.06
CA HIS A 158 7.83 5.42 -18.10
C HIS A 158 7.85 4.91 -16.65
N GLU A 159 7.96 3.59 -16.47
CA GLU A 159 8.11 2.93 -15.17
C GLU A 159 6.96 3.22 -14.18
N MET A 160 5.77 3.56 -14.68
CA MET A 160 4.59 3.69 -13.85
C MET A 160 4.05 2.32 -13.49
N PHE A 161 4.35 1.87 -12.27
CA PHE A 161 3.81 0.62 -11.73
C PHE A 161 2.46 0.85 -11.07
N ASP A 162 1.55 -0.08 -11.29
CA ASP A 162 0.24 -0.18 -10.67
C ASP A 162 -0.52 1.15 -10.53
N THR A 163 -0.88 1.67 -11.64
CA THR A 163 -1.49 2.99 -11.76
C THR A 163 -2.94 3.07 -11.29
N GLY A 164 -3.45 2.19 -10.49
CA GLY A 164 -4.89 2.18 -10.16
C GLY A 164 -5.82 1.91 -11.37
N TYR A 165 -5.27 1.75 -12.58
CA TYR A 165 -6.02 1.37 -13.78
C TYR A 165 -6.66 -0.01 -13.68
N ARG A 166 -6.21 -0.85 -12.75
CA ARG A 166 -6.82 -2.15 -12.50
C ARG A 166 -8.24 -2.05 -11.94
N SER A 167 -8.58 -0.97 -11.28
CA SER A 167 -9.91 -0.77 -10.69
C SER A 167 -10.98 -0.35 -11.70
N THR A 168 -10.60 0.05 -12.90
CA THR A 168 -11.52 0.50 -13.97
C THR A 168 -11.75 -0.55 -15.07
N LEU A 169 -11.13 -1.73 -14.95
CA LEU A 169 -11.24 -2.84 -15.90
C LEU A 169 -12.26 -3.92 -15.49
N ASN A 170 -13.27 -3.58 -14.68
CA ASN A 170 -14.39 -4.48 -14.39
C ASN A 170 -15.55 -4.23 -15.33
#